data_138d9274fd008fd20a98ab762390e7ae
#
_entry.id   138d9274fd008fd20a98ab762390e7ae
#
_cell.length_a   1.000
_cell.length_b   1.000
_cell.length_c   1.000
_cell.angle_alpha   90.00
_cell.angle_beta   90.00
_cell.angle_gamma   90.00
#
_symmetry.space_group_name_H-M   'P 1'
#
loop_
_entity.id
_entity.type
_entity.pdbx_description
1 polymer ?
#
loop_
_entity_poly.entity_id
_entity_poly.type
_entity_poly.pdbx_seq_one_letter_code
_entity_poly.pdbx_strand_id
1 'polypeptide(L)'
;MLSVEKLNKTFNMQILNDKQIAGCHDVSFQVEPGEFFALAGPSGKGKSTVLKCIYRTYLPGTGSIWYDSESYGRVDLANAPERVVLDIRQKEMGYIAQFLNVVPRVSAIDLVMEPIIARNGLSKQAARQRAEELLEKLHIPEELYDAYPATFSGGEQQRINIARAIGWRPRLLLLDEPTASLDAASIDRVLGMLADLRREGTTMVGIFHDQAIMQATATSIYRLN
;
A
#
# COMPACT_ATOMS: atom_id res chain seq x y z
N MET A 1 6.71 -15.50 0.81
CA MET A 1 6.36 -14.31 0.02
C MET A 1 7.26 -13.11 0.35
N LEU A 2 7.32 -12.71 1.63
CA LEU A 2 8.15 -11.60 2.11
C LEU A 2 8.82 -11.98 3.43
N SER A 3 10.13 -11.73 3.59
CA SER A 3 10.86 -11.91 4.85
C SER A 3 11.65 -10.64 5.16
N VAL A 4 11.43 -10.07 6.32
CA VAL A 4 12.17 -8.91 6.84
C VAL A 4 13.08 -9.43 7.94
N GLU A 5 14.39 -9.12 7.86
CA GLU A 5 15.41 -9.64 8.77
C GLU A 5 16.26 -8.52 9.33
N LYS A 6 16.19 -8.31 10.65
CA LYS A 6 16.98 -7.32 11.41
C LYS A 6 16.98 -5.92 10.79
N LEU A 7 15.81 -5.49 10.31
CA LEU A 7 15.64 -4.22 9.65
C LEU A 7 15.82 -3.07 10.64
N ASN A 8 16.74 -2.15 10.30
CA ASN A 8 16.96 -0.92 11.04
C ASN A 8 16.91 0.28 10.09
N LYS A 9 16.32 1.38 10.56
CA LYS A 9 16.32 2.67 9.87
C LYS A 9 16.45 3.79 10.86
N THR A 10 17.45 4.66 10.64
CA THR A 10 17.67 5.90 11.38
C THR A 10 17.57 7.07 10.40
N PHE A 11 16.98 8.16 10.85
CA PHE A 11 16.91 9.42 10.11
C PHE A 11 17.82 10.44 10.77
N ASN A 12 18.66 11.12 9.97
CA ASN A 12 19.49 12.24 10.42
C ASN A 12 18.75 13.54 10.14
N MET A 13 18.36 14.28 11.17
CA MET A 13 17.71 15.58 11.03
C MET A 13 18.76 16.71 11.12
N GLN A 14 19.26 17.16 9.98
CA GLN A 14 20.21 18.28 9.89
C GLN A 14 19.68 19.57 10.52
N ILE A 15 18.37 19.84 10.44
CA ILE A 15 17.69 21.02 11.01
C ILE A 15 17.72 21.02 12.55
N LEU A 16 17.93 19.88 13.20
CA LEU A 16 17.97 19.73 14.66
C LEU A 16 19.37 19.33 15.15
N ASN A 17 20.41 20.00 14.68
CA ASN A 17 21.81 19.75 15.08
C ASN A 17 22.22 18.27 14.89
N ASP A 18 21.93 17.70 13.73
CA ASP A 18 22.23 16.29 13.38
C ASP A 18 21.63 15.25 14.33
N LYS A 19 20.52 15.57 14.97
CA LYS A 19 19.81 14.62 15.84
C LYS A 19 19.38 13.38 15.07
N GLN A 20 19.81 12.23 15.56
CA GLN A 20 19.38 10.94 15.03
C GLN A 20 18.04 10.54 15.64
N ILE A 21 17.08 10.21 14.77
CA ILE A 21 15.76 9.68 15.18
C ILE A 21 15.65 8.25 14.63
N ALA A 22 15.42 7.29 15.53
CA ALA A 22 15.16 5.91 15.15
C ALA A 22 13.83 5.83 14.38
N GLY A 23 13.88 5.37 13.14
CA GLY A 23 12.69 5.09 12.34
C GLY A 23 12.10 3.73 12.68
N CYS A 24 12.93 2.68 12.74
CA CYS A 24 12.60 1.35 13.26
C CYS A 24 13.90 0.66 13.70
N HIS A 25 13.79 -0.33 14.59
CA HIS A 25 14.95 -1.02 15.15
C HIS A 25 14.69 -2.52 15.29
N ASP A 26 15.62 -3.32 14.78
CA ASP A 26 15.69 -4.80 14.88
C ASP A 26 14.36 -5.49 14.51
N VAL A 27 13.73 -5.05 13.42
CA VAL A 27 12.43 -5.59 12.97
C VAL A 27 12.67 -6.85 12.14
N SER A 28 12.05 -7.97 12.57
CA SER A 28 12.15 -9.26 11.86
C SER A 28 10.81 -9.96 11.86
N PHE A 29 10.32 -10.35 10.67
CA PHE A 29 9.07 -11.11 10.49
C PHE A 29 9.02 -11.76 9.10
N GLN A 30 8.08 -12.69 8.93
CA GLN A 30 7.79 -13.35 7.66
C GLN A 30 6.31 -13.22 7.33
N VAL A 31 6.00 -13.15 6.03
CA VAL A 31 4.65 -13.07 5.51
C VAL A 31 4.48 -14.12 4.43
N GLU A 32 3.49 -14.99 4.59
CA GLU A 32 3.20 -16.06 3.64
C GLU A 32 2.32 -15.58 2.47
N PRO A 33 2.31 -16.29 1.33
CA PRO A 33 1.42 -15.96 0.22
C PRO A 33 -0.06 -15.98 0.64
N GLY A 34 -0.84 -14.97 0.22
CA GLY A 34 -2.27 -14.85 0.54
C GLY A 34 -2.58 -14.49 2.00
N GLU A 35 -1.56 -14.14 2.78
CA GLU A 35 -1.70 -13.69 4.16
C GLU A 35 -2.11 -12.22 4.23
N PHE A 36 -2.92 -11.84 5.23
CA PHE A 36 -3.11 -10.47 5.65
C PHE A 36 -2.36 -10.23 6.95
N PHE A 37 -1.15 -9.71 6.86
CA PHE A 37 -0.24 -9.46 7.96
C PHE A 37 -0.38 -8.03 8.47
N ALA A 38 -0.58 -7.84 9.77
CA ALA A 38 -0.70 -6.50 10.35
C ALA A 38 0.54 -6.13 11.17
N LEU A 39 0.99 -4.88 11.00
CA LEU A 39 1.99 -4.25 11.86
C LEU A 39 1.29 -3.46 12.96
N ALA A 40 1.42 -3.88 14.21
CA ALA A 40 0.87 -3.26 15.39
C ALA A 40 1.95 -2.55 16.23
N GLY A 41 1.53 -1.67 17.12
CA GLY A 41 2.43 -0.98 18.05
C GLY A 41 2.04 0.48 18.24
N PRO A 42 2.59 1.17 19.25
CA PRO A 42 2.29 2.59 19.53
C PRO A 42 2.62 3.51 18.35
N SER A 43 2.03 4.70 18.33
CA SER A 43 2.38 5.74 17.35
C SER A 43 3.86 6.11 17.50
N GLY A 44 4.51 6.42 16.38
CA GLY A 44 5.94 6.79 16.35
C GLY A 44 6.93 5.61 16.42
N LYS A 45 6.49 4.37 16.57
CA LYS A 45 7.37 3.17 16.64
C LYS A 45 7.86 2.66 15.26
N GLY A 46 7.64 3.41 14.20
CA GLY A 46 8.23 3.11 12.90
C GLY A 46 7.44 2.16 12.00
N LYS A 47 6.16 1.87 12.28
CA LYS A 47 5.31 1.02 11.43
C LYS A 47 5.31 1.47 9.96
N SER A 48 4.98 2.74 9.69
CA SER A 48 5.02 3.32 8.34
C SER A 48 6.45 3.35 7.76
N THR A 49 7.47 3.46 8.61
CA THR A 49 8.87 3.36 8.18
C THR A 49 9.17 1.98 7.63
N VAL A 50 8.71 0.91 8.30
CA VAL A 50 8.85 -0.47 7.83
C VAL A 50 8.18 -0.64 6.47
N LEU A 51 6.90 -0.22 6.30
CA LEU A 51 6.22 -0.29 5.00
C LEU A 51 6.97 0.48 3.91
N LYS A 52 7.46 1.70 4.22
CA LYS A 52 8.22 2.51 3.28
C LYS A 52 9.60 1.92 2.94
N CYS A 53 10.22 1.16 3.85
CA CYS A 53 11.42 0.38 3.54
C CYS A 53 11.10 -0.82 2.64
N ILE A 54 10.01 -1.55 2.87
CA ILE A 54 9.57 -2.65 2.01
C ILE A 54 9.27 -2.12 0.59
N TYR A 55 8.53 -1.01 0.48
CA TYR A 55 8.24 -0.37 -0.81
C TYR A 55 9.45 0.35 -1.41
N ARG A 56 10.58 0.44 -0.68
CA ARG A 56 11.81 1.14 -1.11
C ARG A 56 11.62 2.65 -1.38
N THR A 57 10.66 3.27 -0.70
CA THR A 57 10.62 4.75 -0.58
C THR A 57 11.73 5.24 0.35
N TYR A 58 12.05 4.44 1.39
CA TYR A 58 13.20 4.66 2.25
C TYR A 58 14.22 3.54 2.06
N LEU A 59 15.50 3.90 1.96
CA LEU A 59 16.59 2.95 2.03
C LEU A 59 16.74 2.47 3.47
N PRO A 60 16.76 1.16 3.74
CA PRO A 60 17.15 0.62 5.03
C PRO A 60 18.54 1.11 5.46
N GLY A 61 18.78 1.19 6.77
CA GLY A 61 20.12 1.43 7.29
C GLY A 61 20.92 0.13 7.34
N THR A 62 20.30 -0.93 7.89
CA THR A 62 20.83 -2.30 7.93
C THR A 62 19.68 -3.30 7.88
N GLY A 63 19.99 -4.58 7.69
CA GLY A 63 19.04 -5.67 7.56
C GLY A 63 18.71 -5.99 6.10
N SER A 64 17.88 -7.00 5.90
CA SER A 64 17.47 -7.48 4.58
C SER A 64 15.96 -7.53 4.45
N ILE A 65 15.47 -7.37 3.23
CA ILE A 65 14.04 -7.46 2.89
C ILE A 65 13.93 -8.38 1.68
N TRP A 66 13.75 -9.67 1.96
CA TRP A 66 13.63 -10.70 0.93
C TRP A 66 12.19 -10.73 0.39
N TYR A 67 12.07 -10.65 -0.91
CA TYR A 67 10.82 -10.74 -1.64
C TYR A 67 10.90 -11.80 -2.73
N ASP A 68 9.92 -12.69 -2.80
CA ASP A 68 9.83 -13.70 -3.86
C ASP A 68 9.09 -13.12 -5.07
N SER A 69 9.86 -12.46 -5.95
CA SER A 69 9.36 -11.86 -7.19
C SER A 69 9.08 -12.93 -8.25
N GLU A 70 8.01 -12.75 -9.03
CA GLU A 70 7.74 -13.59 -10.21
C GLU A 70 8.78 -13.39 -11.31
N SER A 71 9.23 -12.15 -11.47
CA SER A 71 10.15 -11.78 -12.56
C SER A 71 11.62 -12.07 -12.23
N TYR A 72 12.01 -12.04 -10.95
CA TYR A 72 13.43 -12.06 -10.53
C TYR A 72 13.75 -13.16 -9.52
N GLY A 73 12.78 -13.98 -9.11
CA GLY A 73 12.98 -14.95 -8.04
C GLY A 73 13.14 -14.27 -6.67
N ARG A 74 13.93 -14.85 -5.78
CA ARG A 74 14.17 -14.30 -4.44
C ARG A 74 15.14 -13.11 -4.48
N VAL A 75 14.65 -11.92 -4.18
CA VAL A 75 15.38 -10.65 -4.25
C VAL A 75 15.45 -10.00 -2.87
N ASP A 76 16.64 -9.55 -2.45
CA ASP A 76 16.77 -8.66 -1.29
C ASP A 76 16.49 -7.21 -1.72
N LEU A 77 15.29 -6.73 -1.47
CA LEU A 77 14.88 -5.36 -1.81
C LEU A 77 15.73 -4.30 -1.11
N ALA A 78 16.36 -4.60 0.03
CA ALA A 78 17.22 -3.64 0.73
C ALA A 78 18.47 -3.29 -0.11
N ASN A 79 19.01 -4.26 -0.84
CA ASN A 79 20.27 -4.15 -1.58
C ASN A 79 20.14 -4.27 -3.10
N ALA A 80 18.93 -4.60 -3.61
CA ALA A 80 18.71 -4.74 -5.04
C ALA A 80 18.96 -3.44 -5.82
N PRO A 81 19.44 -3.53 -7.07
CA PRO A 81 19.56 -2.40 -7.98
C PRO A 81 18.21 -1.68 -8.15
N GLU A 82 18.24 -0.35 -8.22
CA GLU A 82 17.01 0.46 -8.27
C GLU A 82 16.10 0.08 -9.45
N ARG A 83 16.67 -0.26 -10.61
CA ARG A 83 15.91 -0.74 -11.77
C ARG A 83 15.09 -1.99 -11.45
N VAL A 84 15.62 -2.93 -10.69
CA VAL A 84 14.91 -4.16 -10.28
C VAL A 84 13.78 -3.81 -9.32
N VAL A 85 14.05 -2.94 -8.33
CA VAL A 85 13.04 -2.49 -7.38
C VAL A 85 11.88 -1.76 -8.07
N LEU A 86 12.19 -0.86 -9.02
CA LEU A 86 11.18 -0.11 -9.76
C LEU A 86 10.30 -1.05 -10.62
N ASP A 87 10.91 -2.05 -11.26
CA ASP A 87 10.16 -3.03 -12.06
C ASP A 87 9.24 -3.90 -11.19
N ILE A 88 9.73 -4.38 -10.03
CA ILE A 88 8.92 -5.12 -9.06
C ILE A 88 7.77 -4.25 -8.53
N ARG A 89 8.02 -3.00 -8.16
CA ARG A 89 6.97 -2.06 -7.73
C ARG A 89 5.92 -1.84 -8.81
N GLN A 90 6.38 -1.71 -10.05
CA GLN A 90 5.49 -1.48 -11.17
C GLN A 90 4.62 -2.69 -11.49
N LYS A 91 5.12 -3.92 -11.34
CA LYS A 91 4.44 -5.13 -11.79
C LYS A 91 3.78 -5.94 -10.69
N GLU A 92 4.30 -5.85 -9.46
CA GLU A 92 3.94 -6.79 -8.40
C GLU A 92 3.46 -6.13 -7.10
N MET A 93 3.82 -4.84 -6.82
CA MET A 93 3.51 -4.19 -5.55
C MET A 93 2.55 -3.02 -5.67
N GLY A 94 1.43 -3.09 -4.94
CA GLY A 94 0.53 -1.96 -4.68
C GLY A 94 0.86 -1.25 -3.37
N TYR A 95 0.59 0.04 -3.28
CA TYR A 95 0.73 0.81 -2.05
C TYR A 95 -0.45 1.75 -1.86
N ILE A 96 -1.17 1.61 -0.75
CA ILE A 96 -2.20 2.55 -0.31
C ILE A 96 -1.57 3.44 0.75
N ALA A 97 -1.31 4.69 0.40
CA ALA A 97 -0.82 5.70 1.34
C ALA A 97 -1.95 6.23 2.21
N GLN A 98 -1.62 6.79 3.37
CA GLN A 98 -2.57 7.46 4.26
C GLN A 98 -3.34 8.61 3.57
N PHE A 99 -2.72 9.26 2.60
CA PHE A 99 -3.33 10.32 1.78
C PHE A 99 -3.08 10.07 0.30
N LEU A 100 -4.06 10.42 -0.54
CA LEU A 100 -3.89 10.37 -1.99
C LEU A 100 -2.84 11.40 -2.43
N ASN A 101 -1.85 10.92 -3.17
CA ASN A 101 -0.96 11.82 -3.91
C ASN A 101 -1.70 12.32 -5.16
N VAL A 102 -2.30 13.49 -5.04
CA VAL A 102 -3.07 14.10 -6.14
C VAL A 102 -2.14 14.51 -7.27
N VAL A 103 -2.41 14.00 -8.47
CA VAL A 103 -1.71 14.43 -9.69
C VAL A 103 -2.52 15.59 -10.32
N PRO A 104 -1.94 16.79 -10.48
CA PRO A 104 -2.67 17.92 -11.06
C PRO A 104 -3.19 17.59 -12.46
N ARG A 105 -4.44 17.99 -12.75
CA ARG A 105 -5.08 17.83 -14.07
C ARG A 105 -5.26 16.39 -14.54
N VAL A 106 -5.27 15.42 -13.64
CA VAL A 106 -5.61 14.02 -13.93
C VAL A 106 -6.95 13.73 -13.27
N SER A 107 -7.92 13.20 -14.02
CA SER A 107 -9.24 12.87 -13.52
C SER A 107 -9.21 11.65 -12.59
N ALA A 108 -10.25 11.49 -11.76
CA ALA A 108 -10.38 10.35 -10.86
C ALA A 108 -10.35 9.02 -11.63
N ILE A 109 -11.08 8.95 -12.74
CA ILE A 109 -11.14 7.75 -13.58
C ILE A 109 -9.78 7.44 -14.21
N ASP A 110 -9.05 8.46 -14.72
CA ASP A 110 -7.73 8.25 -15.33
C ASP A 110 -6.69 7.79 -14.31
N LEU A 111 -6.75 8.29 -13.07
CA LEU A 111 -5.88 7.80 -11.98
C LEU A 111 -6.07 6.32 -11.69
N VAL A 112 -7.30 5.82 -11.77
CA VAL A 112 -7.60 4.40 -11.55
C VAL A 112 -7.27 3.56 -12.78
N MET A 113 -7.51 4.07 -13.98
CA MET A 113 -7.24 3.38 -15.25
C MET A 113 -5.75 3.20 -15.53
N GLU A 114 -4.92 4.20 -15.21
CA GLU A 114 -3.50 4.19 -15.53
C GLU A 114 -2.78 2.91 -15.08
N PRO A 115 -2.83 2.50 -13.80
CA PRO A 115 -2.19 1.26 -13.37
C PRO A 115 -2.85 0.00 -13.97
N ILE A 116 -4.16 0.02 -14.25
CA ILE A 116 -4.85 -1.11 -14.88
C ILE A 116 -4.31 -1.33 -16.30
N ILE A 117 -4.17 -0.27 -17.09
CA ILE A 117 -3.63 -0.35 -18.45
C ILE A 117 -2.16 -0.79 -18.41
N ALA A 118 -1.35 -0.11 -17.59
CA ALA A 118 0.09 -0.30 -17.56
C ALA A 118 0.51 -1.72 -17.12
N ARG A 119 -0.30 -2.37 -16.27
CA ARG A 119 0.06 -3.63 -15.61
C ARG A 119 -0.71 -4.85 -16.11
N ASN A 120 -1.96 -4.67 -16.51
CA ASN A 120 -2.78 -5.77 -17.04
C ASN A 120 -2.82 -5.80 -18.57
N GLY A 121 -2.27 -4.78 -19.26
CA GLY A 121 -2.30 -4.70 -20.72
C GLY A 121 -3.69 -4.60 -21.32
N LEU A 122 -4.69 -4.14 -20.53
CA LEU A 122 -6.07 -4.01 -20.99
C LEU A 122 -6.21 -2.85 -21.98
N SER A 123 -7.16 -2.99 -22.91
CA SER A 123 -7.55 -1.87 -23.76
C SER A 123 -8.09 -0.71 -22.93
N LYS A 124 -8.00 0.51 -23.43
CA LYS A 124 -8.53 1.71 -22.75
C LYS A 124 -10.00 1.55 -22.35
N GLN A 125 -10.81 0.94 -23.21
CA GLN A 125 -12.24 0.71 -22.96
C GLN A 125 -12.46 -0.31 -21.81
N ALA A 126 -11.75 -1.43 -21.82
CA ALA A 126 -11.84 -2.44 -20.75
C ALA A 126 -11.31 -1.91 -19.41
N ALA A 127 -10.24 -1.11 -19.45
CA ALA A 127 -9.70 -0.47 -18.24
C ALA A 127 -10.68 0.57 -17.67
N ARG A 128 -11.37 1.34 -18.53
CA ARG A 128 -12.40 2.31 -18.11
C ARG A 128 -13.56 1.59 -17.43
N GLN A 129 -14.10 0.56 -18.06
CA GLN A 129 -15.18 -0.23 -17.48
C GLN A 129 -14.80 -0.77 -16.09
N ARG A 130 -13.60 -1.35 -15.95
CA ARG A 130 -13.12 -1.86 -14.66
C ARG A 130 -12.93 -0.76 -13.63
N ALA A 131 -12.45 0.41 -14.03
CA ALA A 131 -12.29 1.55 -13.15
C ALA A 131 -13.66 2.08 -12.67
N GLU A 132 -14.66 2.18 -13.56
CA GLU A 132 -16.02 2.57 -13.24
C GLU A 132 -16.65 1.61 -12.23
N GLU A 133 -16.54 0.27 -12.45
CA GLU A 133 -17.02 -0.75 -11.50
C GLU A 133 -16.38 -0.61 -10.10
N LEU A 134 -15.09 -0.24 -10.02
CA LEU A 134 -14.40 -0.02 -8.76
C LEU A 134 -14.85 1.25 -8.05
N LEU A 135 -15.00 2.34 -8.81
CA LEU A 135 -15.46 3.62 -8.27
C LEU A 135 -16.91 3.53 -7.78
N GLU A 136 -17.78 2.83 -8.51
CA GLU A 136 -19.15 2.53 -8.11
C GLU A 136 -19.19 1.73 -6.81
N LYS A 137 -18.44 0.62 -6.71
CA LYS A 137 -18.33 -0.19 -5.48
C LYS A 137 -17.83 0.62 -4.28
N LEU A 138 -17.01 1.62 -4.51
CA LEU A 138 -16.52 2.54 -3.49
C LEU A 138 -17.43 3.75 -3.27
N HIS A 139 -18.61 3.77 -3.91
CA HIS A 139 -19.60 4.86 -3.82
C HIS A 139 -18.99 6.24 -4.13
N ILE A 140 -18.18 6.32 -5.17
CA ILE A 140 -17.81 7.59 -5.77
C ILE A 140 -18.93 7.99 -6.74
N PRO A 141 -19.52 9.18 -6.62
CA PRO A 141 -20.55 9.66 -7.56
C PRO A 141 -20.03 9.70 -9.00
N GLU A 142 -20.86 9.31 -9.97
CA GLU A 142 -20.46 9.24 -11.38
C GLU A 142 -20.02 10.63 -11.93
N GLU A 143 -20.65 11.70 -11.46
CA GLU A 143 -20.28 13.09 -11.81
C GLU A 143 -18.85 13.47 -11.40
N LEU A 144 -18.23 12.71 -10.49
CA LEU A 144 -16.85 12.92 -10.05
C LEU A 144 -15.82 12.12 -10.85
N TYR A 145 -16.23 11.19 -11.71
CA TYR A 145 -15.29 10.33 -12.43
C TYR A 145 -14.32 11.12 -13.32
N ASP A 146 -14.84 12.09 -14.06
CA ASP A 146 -14.04 12.93 -14.96
C ASP A 146 -13.54 14.23 -14.27
N ALA A 147 -13.83 14.42 -12.97
CA ALA A 147 -13.36 15.56 -12.19
C ALA A 147 -11.98 15.30 -11.55
N TYR A 148 -11.33 16.38 -11.10
CA TYR A 148 -10.00 16.33 -10.51
C TYR A 148 -10.07 16.11 -8.99
N PRO A 149 -9.42 15.06 -8.44
CA PRO A 149 -9.51 14.74 -7.02
C PRO A 149 -9.01 15.82 -6.05
N ALA A 150 -8.28 16.83 -6.53
CA ALA A 150 -7.82 17.94 -5.70
C ALA A 150 -8.96 18.69 -4.99
N THR A 151 -10.18 18.64 -5.53
CA THR A 151 -11.38 19.32 -5.00
C THR A 151 -12.28 18.41 -4.17
N PHE A 152 -11.93 17.13 -4.03
CA PHE A 152 -12.74 16.13 -3.36
C PHE A 152 -12.50 16.13 -1.84
N SER A 153 -13.48 15.62 -1.09
CA SER A 153 -13.32 15.36 0.35
C SER A 153 -12.19 14.33 0.60
N GLY A 154 -11.62 14.36 1.81
CA GLY A 154 -10.56 13.42 2.18
C GLY A 154 -11.00 11.96 2.06
N GLY A 155 -12.27 11.65 2.35
CA GLY A 155 -12.84 10.31 2.21
C GLY A 155 -12.96 9.88 0.74
N GLU A 156 -13.40 10.76 -0.17
CA GLU A 156 -13.45 10.48 -1.61
C GLU A 156 -12.05 10.28 -2.18
N GLN A 157 -11.10 11.15 -1.83
CA GLN A 157 -9.70 11.00 -2.22
C GLN A 157 -9.13 9.65 -1.76
N GLN A 158 -9.41 9.24 -0.53
CA GLN A 158 -8.94 7.96 -0.01
C GLN A 158 -9.58 6.76 -0.73
N ARG A 159 -10.87 6.82 -1.05
CA ARG A 159 -11.54 5.78 -1.84
C ARG A 159 -10.95 5.66 -3.26
N ILE A 160 -10.60 6.78 -3.91
CA ILE A 160 -9.90 6.78 -5.20
C ILE A 160 -8.48 6.19 -5.08
N ASN A 161 -7.75 6.53 -4.01
CA ASN A 161 -6.44 5.97 -3.72
C ASN A 161 -6.50 4.44 -3.60
N ILE A 162 -7.51 3.92 -2.92
CA ILE A 162 -7.78 2.50 -2.79
C ILE A 162 -8.09 1.88 -4.15
N ALA A 163 -9.06 2.45 -4.92
CA ALA A 163 -9.41 1.96 -6.27
C ALA A 163 -8.18 1.84 -7.18
N ARG A 164 -7.33 2.88 -7.18
CA ARG A 164 -6.08 2.94 -7.94
C ARG A 164 -5.12 1.81 -7.57
N ALA A 165 -4.97 1.53 -6.27
CA ALA A 165 -4.01 0.54 -5.78
C ALA A 165 -4.48 -0.90 -6.02
N ILE A 166 -5.79 -1.17 -5.93
CA ILE A 166 -6.34 -2.53 -6.04
C ILE A 166 -6.79 -2.91 -7.45
N GLY A 167 -7.03 -1.93 -8.32
CA GLY A 167 -7.66 -2.13 -9.63
C GLY A 167 -6.91 -3.09 -10.55
N TRP A 168 -5.62 -3.19 -10.43
CA TRP A 168 -4.76 -4.06 -11.23
C TRP A 168 -4.37 -5.38 -10.55
N ARG A 169 -4.87 -5.64 -9.30
CA ARG A 169 -4.67 -6.88 -8.52
C ARG A 169 -3.19 -7.17 -8.23
N PRO A 170 -2.52 -6.38 -7.37
CA PRO A 170 -1.13 -6.58 -7.01
C PRO A 170 -0.91 -7.92 -6.29
N ARG A 171 0.28 -8.51 -6.46
CA ARG A 171 0.68 -9.69 -5.68
C ARG A 171 0.92 -9.36 -4.21
N LEU A 172 1.54 -8.19 -3.94
CA LEU A 172 1.75 -7.65 -2.61
C LEU A 172 1.10 -6.27 -2.52
N LEU A 173 0.20 -6.08 -1.56
CA LEU A 173 -0.43 -4.80 -1.27
C LEU A 173 0.00 -4.30 0.10
N LEU A 174 0.61 -3.13 0.12
CA LEU A 174 1.02 -2.44 1.34
C LEU A 174 -0.03 -1.38 1.70
N LEU A 175 -0.48 -1.36 2.97
CA LEU A 175 -1.60 -0.54 3.43
C LEU A 175 -1.13 0.33 4.62
N ASP A 176 -0.96 1.63 4.39
CA ASP A 176 -0.57 2.59 5.43
C ASP A 176 -1.81 3.37 5.90
N GLU A 177 -2.51 2.85 6.91
CA GLU A 177 -3.74 3.40 7.48
C GLU A 177 -4.86 3.66 6.46
N PRO A 178 -5.28 2.65 5.68
CA PRO A 178 -6.18 2.84 4.53
C PRO A 178 -7.58 3.36 4.91
N THR A 179 -7.98 3.24 6.18
CA THR A 179 -9.32 3.56 6.67
C THR A 179 -9.41 4.85 7.50
N ALA A 180 -8.29 5.57 7.71
CA ALA A 180 -8.22 6.69 8.66
C ALA A 180 -9.16 7.87 8.36
N SER A 181 -9.55 8.07 7.09
CA SER A 181 -10.40 9.19 6.65
C SER A 181 -11.79 8.75 6.17
N LEU A 182 -12.20 7.51 6.49
CA LEU A 182 -13.44 6.91 6.01
C LEU A 182 -14.51 6.84 7.09
N ASP A 183 -15.78 6.99 6.70
CA ASP A 183 -16.92 6.64 7.55
C ASP A 183 -17.09 5.13 7.69
N ALA A 184 -17.88 4.69 8.68
CA ALA A 184 -18.07 3.28 9.00
C ALA A 184 -18.55 2.46 7.79
N ALA A 185 -19.51 2.96 7.02
CA ALA A 185 -20.04 2.26 5.85
C ALA A 185 -19.00 2.14 4.72
N SER A 186 -18.12 3.12 4.56
CA SER A 186 -17.00 3.07 3.62
C SER A 186 -15.91 2.11 4.09
N ILE A 187 -15.64 2.04 5.40
CA ILE A 187 -14.72 1.06 5.98
C ILE A 187 -15.17 -0.34 5.66
N ASP A 188 -16.43 -0.69 5.92
CA ASP A 188 -16.96 -2.04 5.68
C ASP A 188 -16.82 -2.45 4.20
N ARG A 189 -17.11 -1.53 3.28
CA ARG A 189 -16.94 -1.79 1.83
C ARG A 189 -15.48 -2.05 1.47
N VAL A 190 -14.56 -1.21 1.95
CA VAL A 190 -13.13 -1.36 1.69
C VAL A 190 -12.61 -2.67 2.26
N LEU A 191 -12.98 -3.04 3.48
CA LEU A 191 -12.58 -4.31 4.09
C LEU A 191 -13.13 -5.51 3.31
N GLY A 192 -14.35 -5.44 2.82
CA GLY A 192 -14.92 -6.45 1.93
C GLY A 192 -14.10 -6.62 0.65
N MET A 193 -13.73 -5.53 -0.01
CA MET A 193 -12.91 -5.56 -1.23
C MET A 193 -11.50 -6.11 -0.97
N LEU A 194 -10.88 -5.76 0.16
CA LEU A 194 -9.58 -6.32 0.56
C LEU A 194 -9.68 -7.83 0.86
N ALA A 195 -10.77 -8.28 1.49
CA ALA A 195 -11.01 -9.69 1.73
C ALA A 195 -11.18 -10.47 0.42
N ASP A 196 -11.85 -9.89 -0.59
CA ASP A 196 -11.97 -10.47 -1.93
C ASP A 196 -10.61 -10.60 -2.61
N LEU A 197 -9.80 -9.55 -2.62
CA LEU A 197 -8.46 -9.57 -3.16
C LEU A 197 -7.57 -10.62 -2.50
N ARG A 198 -7.67 -10.78 -1.18
CA ARG A 198 -6.94 -11.83 -0.46
C ARG A 198 -7.36 -13.22 -0.92
N ARG A 199 -8.67 -13.45 -1.10
CA ARG A 199 -9.19 -14.73 -1.63
C ARG A 199 -8.72 -15.00 -3.07
N GLU A 200 -8.45 -13.95 -3.85
CA GLU A 200 -7.86 -14.03 -5.18
C GLU A 200 -6.32 -14.21 -5.17
N GLY A 201 -5.70 -14.24 -3.98
CA GLY A 201 -4.27 -14.53 -3.81
C GLY A 201 -3.37 -13.34 -3.50
N THR A 202 -3.90 -12.11 -3.41
CA THR A 202 -3.11 -10.94 -3.01
C THR A 202 -2.64 -11.08 -1.56
N THR A 203 -1.33 -10.96 -1.34
CA THR A 203 -0.72 -10.87 0.00
C THR A 203 -0.75 -9.43 0.48
N MET A 204 -1.02 -9.21 1.75
CA MET A 204 -1.17 -7.85 2.29
C MET A 204 -0.32 -7.63 3.53
N VAL A 205 0.32 -6.45 3.63
CA VAL A 205 0.95 -5.97 4.86
C VAL A 205 0.35 -4.63 5.21
N GLY A 206 -0.33 -4.53 6.35
CA GLY A 206 -1.15 -3.37 6.70
C GLY A 206 -0.88 -2.79 8.08
N ILE A 207 -1.09 -1.47 8.20
CA ILE A 207 -1.14 -0.74 9.45
C ILE A 207 -2.56 -0.22 9.61
N PHE A 208 -3.16 -0.46 10.77
CA PHE A 208 -4.46 0.07 11.14
C PHE A 208 -4.37 0.84 12.44
N HIS A 209 -5.04 1.98 12.50
CA HIS A 209 -5.17 2.75 13.73
C HIS A 209 -6.17 2.08 14.68
N ASP A 210 -7.27 1.56 14.13
CA ASP A 210 -8.31 0.85 14.86
C ASP A 210 -7.90 -0.62 15.10
N GLN A 211 -7.79 -1.00 16.39
CA GLN A 211 -7.42 -2.35 16.78
C GLN A 211 -8.50 -3.38 16.48
N ALA A 212 -9.79 -2.99 16.52
CA ALA A 212 -10.89 -3.90 16.21
C ALA A 212 -10.87 -4.27 14.72
N ILE A 213 -10.67 -3.28 13.84
CA ILE A 213 -10.51 -3.51 12.39
C ILE A 213 -9.31 -4.42 12.14
N MET A 214 -8.16 -4.13 12.76
CA MET A 214 -6.96 -4.93 12.60
C MET A 214 -7.18 -6.39 13.01
N GLN A 215 -7.82 -6.63 14.16
CA GLN A 215 -8.10 -7.98 14.67
C GLN A 215 -9.12 -8.74 13.79
N ALA A 216 -10.08 -8.04 13.21
CA ALA A 216 -11.09 -8.63 12.34
C ALA A 216 -10.55 -9.01 10.95
N THR A 217 -9.49 -8.33 10.47
CA THR A 217 -8.98 -8.49 9.10
C THR A 217 -7.68 -9.25 9.01
N ALA A 218 -6.76 -9.06 9.96
CA ALA A 218 -5.43 -9.67 9.92
C ALA A 218 -5.47 -11.15 10.27
N THR A 219 -4.71 -11.95 9.51
CA THR A 219 -4.45 -13.37 9.81
C THR A 219 -3.31 -13.53 10.81
N SER A 220 -2.36 -12.60 10.79
CA SER A 220 -1.23 -12.55 11.74
C SER A 220 -0.89 -11.11 12.10
N ILE A 221 -0.35 -10.92 13.28
CA ILE A 221 -0.02 -9.60 13.83
C ILE A 221 1.40 -9.61 14.39
N TYR A 222 2.23 -8.71 13.91
CA TYR A 222 3.55 -8.42 14.48
C TYR A 222 3.51 -7.12 15.27
N ARG A 223 4.01 -7.15 16.51
CA ARG A 223 4.05 -5.97 17.40
C ARG A 223 5.44 -5.35 17.43
N LEU A 224 5.55 -4.12 16.96
CA LEU A 224 6.75 -3.29 17.15
C LEU A 224 6.77 -2.77 18.60
N ASN A 225 7.90 -2.96 19.28
CA ASN A 225 8.13 -2.57 20.67
C ASN A 225 8.86 -1.23 20.80
#